data_7924d9654d52e1d47850e3f1ca16d8aa
#
_entry.id   7924d9654d52e1d47850e3f1ca16d8aa
#
_cell.length_a   1.000
_cell.length_b   1.000
_cell.length_c   1.000
_cell.angle_alpha   90.00
_cell.angle_beta   90.00
_cell.angle_gamma   90.00
#
_symmetry.space_group_name_H-M   'P 1'
#
loop_
_entity.id
_entity.type
_entity.pdbx_description
1 polymer ?
#
loop_
_entity_poly.entity_id
_entity_poly.type
_entity_poly.pdbx_seq_one_letter_code
_entity_poly.pdbx_strand_id
1 'polypeptide(L)'
;MKVSVLNFLKDLAANNNREWFNEHKHLYNSAREEMVSFVEALIKEMAAFDKETGSIDARKSLFRIYRDTRFSQNKEPYKVNFGANLGRGNAGYYLHIQPGKSFLAGGIYMLENDKLKELRKEISYNAEAFQKILGATGFRRYFEGLSEEDKLKRVPLGFEKDDPMAEYLKLKHFVAVRPVADKELLAKDAPQQLAAVYKTLKPLKDFLNAPFL
;
A
#
# COMPACT_ATOMS: atom_id res chain seq x y z
N MET A 1 -16.48 -6.71 -3.41
CA MET A 1 -16.79 -6.17 -2.05
C MET A 1 -18.23 -5.66 -2.02
N LYS A 2 -18.93 -5.77 -0.88
CA LYS A 2 -20.29 -5.22 -0.74
C LYS A 2 -20.28 -3.71 -0.45
N VAL A 3 -21.29 -3.00 -0.90
CA VAL A 3 -21.45 -1.56 -0.67
C VAL A 3 -21.59 -1.23 0.82
N SER A 4 -22.06 -2.16 1.65
CA SER A 4 -22.21 -2.01 3.11
C SER A 4 -20.90 -1.64 3.81
N VAL A 5 -19.74 -2.06 3.29
CA VAL A 5 -18.41 -1.68 3.81
C VAL A 5 -18.18 -0.18 3.65
N LEU A 6 -18.45 0.36 2.46
CA LEU A 6 -18.29 1.79 2.20
C LEU A 6 -19.31 2.63 2.99
N ASN A 7 -20.54 2.15 3.12
CA ASN A 7 -21.57 2.82 3.91
C ASN A 7 -21.16 2.89 5.39
N PHE A 8 -20.73 1.77 5.97
CA PHE A 8 -20.21 1.77 7.36
C PHE A 8 -19.08 2.79 7.55
N LEU A 9 -18.11 2.88 6.63
CA LEU A 9 -17.00 3.83 6.73
C LEU A 9 -17.48 5.30 6.61
N LYS A 10 -18.50 5.57 5.79
CA LYS A 10 -19.13 6.91 5.69
C LYS A 10 -19.82 7.28 6.99
N ASP A 11 -20.62 6.36 7.56
CA ASP A 11 -21.34 6.58 8.80
C ASP A 11 -20.37 6.78 9.97
N LEU A 12 -19.29 5.97 10.03
CA LEU A 12 -18.22 6.12 11.02
C LEU A 12 -17.49 7.46 10.87
N ALA A 13 -17.25 7.95 9.65
CA ALA A 13 -16.61 9.24 9.43
C ALA A 13 -17.47 10.42 9.90
N ALA A 14 -18.81 10.29 9.79
CA ALA A 14 -19.76 11.29 10.28
C ALA A 14 -19.95 11.23 11.81
N ASN A 15 -19.66 10.10 12.45
CA ASN A 15 -19.95 9.83 13.87
C ASN A 15 -18.74 9.21 14.60
N ASN A 16 -17.53 9.79 14.42
CA ASN A 16 -16.28 9.16 14.90
C ASN A 16 -16.08 9.35 16.42
N ASN A 17 -16.92 8.69 17.21
CA ASN A 17 -16.85 8.66 18.68
C ASN A 17 -17.12 7.25 19.22
N ARG A 18 -16.82 7.02 20.50
CA ARG A 18 -16.91 5.69 21.13
C ARG A 18 -18.35 5.23 21.36
N GLU A 19 -19.25 6.14 21.65
CA GLU A 19 -20.67 5.85 21.93
C GLU A 19 -21.31 5.28 20.67
N TRP A 20 -21.27 6.04 19.57
CA TRP A 20 -21.81 5.59 18.29
C TRP A 20 -21.19 4.26 17.83
N PHE A 21 -19.87 4.11 17.95
CA PHE A 21 -19.19 2.88 17.53
C PHE A 21 -19.64 1.67 18.33
N ASN A 22 -19.83 1.81 19.65
CA ASN A 22 -20.29 0.71 20.51
C ASN A 22 -21.72 0.28 20.16
N GLU A 23 -22.62 1.21 19.90
CA GLU A 23 -23.99 0.94 19.46
C GLU A 23 -24.01 0.25 18.07
N HIS A 24 -23.10 0.62 17.17
CA HIS A 24 -23.01 0.11 15.80
C HIS A 24 -21.91 -0.94 15.59
N LYS A 25 -21.40 -1.54 16.65
CA LYS A 25 -20.31 -2.53 16.60
C LYS A 25 -20.63 -3.74 15.72
N HIS A 26 -21.90 -4.12 15.61
CA HIS A 26 -22.35 -5.19 14.73
C HIS A 26 -22.13 -4.87 13.26
N LEU A 27 -22.29 -3.59 12.83
CA LEU A 27 -22.00 -3.15 11.47
C LEU A 27 -20.49 -3.20 11.18
N TYR A 28 -19.66 -2.79 12.14
CA TYR A 28 -18.22 -2.93 12.05
C TYR A 28 -17.80 -4.40 11.86
N ASN A 29 -18.35 -5.30 12.68
CA ASN A 29 -18.03 -6.72 12.59
C ASN A 29 -18.40 -7.29 11.21
N SER A 30 -19.60 -6.97 10.71
CA SER A 30 -20.06 -7.38 9.38
C SER A 30 -19.16 -6.82 8.27
N ALA A 31 -18.83 -5.52 8.32
CA ALA A 31 -17.95 -4.89 7.34
C ALA A 31 -16.54 -5.49 7.38
N ARG A 32 -16.02 -5.81 8.56
CA ARG A 32 -14.71 -6.44 8.74
C ARG A 32 -14.67 -7.86 8.14
N GLU A 33 -15.69 -8.68 8.38
CA GLU A 33 -15.77 -10.03 7.78
C GLU A 33 -15.86 -9.97 6.24
N GLU A 34 -16.61 -9.02 5.72
CA GLU A 34 -16.68 -8.79 4.27
C GLU A 34 -15.29 -8.36 3.72
N MET A 35 -14.55 -7.52 4.46
CA MET A 35 -13.18 -7.16 4.09
C MET A 35 -12.22 -8.35 4.15
N VAL A 36 -12.35 -9.23 5.16
CA VAL A 36 -11.56 -10.47 5.22
C VAL A 36 -11.79 -11.30 3.97
N SER A 37 -13.06 -11.57 3.62
CA SER A 37 -13.41 -12.35 2.43
C SER A 37 -12.91 -11.71 1.13
N PHE A 38 -12.99 -10.38 1.02
CA PHE A 38 -12.48 -9.65 -0.14
C PHE A 38 -10.96 -9.78 -0.27
N VAL A 39 -10.24 -9.63 0.85
CA VAL A 39 -8.77 -9.75 0.89
C VAL A 39 -8.33 -11.20 0.64
N GLU A 40 -9.06 -12.21 1.15
CA GLU A 40 -8.81 -13.62 0.83
C GLU A 40 -8.90 -13.88 -0.68
N ALA A 41 -9.97 -13.39 -1.32
CA ALA A 41 -10.13 -13.51 -2.76
C ALA A 41 -8.98 -12.81 -3.53
N LEU A 42 -8.57 -11.61 -3.08
CA LEU A 42 -7.45 -10.90 -3.68
C LEU A 42 -6.12 -11.64 -3.51
N ILE A 43 -5.81 -12.14 -2.32
CA ILE A 43 -4.60 -12.93 -2.04
C ILE A 43 -4.57 -14.18 -2.93
N LYS A 44 -5.68 -14.86 -3.11
CA LYS A 44 -5.80 -16.05 -3.98
C LYS A 44 -5.40 -15.71 -5.43
N GLU A 45 -5.86 -14.58 -5.96
CA GLU A 45 -5.48 -14.14 -7.31
C GLU A 45 -4.00 -13.73 -7.37
N MET A 46 -3.49 -13.07 -6.33
CA MET A 46 -2.08 -12.64 -6.27
C MET A 46 -1.12 -13.83 -6.13
N ALA A 47 -1.53 -14.94 -5.54
CA ALA A 47 -0.72 -16.15 -5.37
C ALA A 47 -0.22 -16.73 -6.71
N ALA A 48 -0.92 -16.46 -7.80
CA ALA A 48 -0.54 -16.91 -9.14
C ALA A 48 0.79 -16.29 -9.63
N PHE A 49 1.16 -15.11 -9.13
CA PHE A 49 2.40 -14.45 -9.53
C PHE A 49 3.34 -14.14 -8.35
N ASP A 50 2.85 -14.18 -7.12
CA ASP A 50 3.63 -13.93 -5.90
C ASP A 50 3.25 -14.94 -4.80
N LYS A 51 4.06 -16.01 -4.71
CA LYS A 51 3.83 -17.10 -3.74
C LYS A 51 3.91 -16.66 -2.28
N GLU A 52 4.74 -15.66 -1.97
CA GLU A 52 4.85 -15.12 -0.62
C GLU A 52 3.54 -14.47 -0.18
N THR A 53 2.94 -13.66 -1.07
CA THR A 53 1.62 -13.06 -0.83
C THR A 53 0.56 -14.14 -0.65
N GLY A 54 0.61 -15.24 -1.42
CA GLY A 54 -0.31 -16.37 -1.27
C GLY A 54 -0.30 -17.05 0.10
N SER A 55 0.74 -16.85 0.89
CA SER A 55 0.87 -17.41 2.25
C SER A 55 0.41 -16.46 3.38
N ILE A 56 -0.14 -15.29 3.03
CA ILE A 56 -0.60 -14.28 4.00
C ILE A 56 -1.99 -14.64 4.51
N ASP A 57 -2.17 -14.60 5.83
CA ASP A 57 -3.48 -14.69 6.47
C ASP A 57 -4.21 -13.34 6.30
N ALA A 58 -5.32 -13.36 5.55
CA ALA A 58 -6.10 -12.16 5.26
C ALA A 58 -6.61 -11.45 6.52
N ARG A 59 -7.03 -12.21 7.54
CA ARG A 59 -7.52 -11.65 8.81
C ARG A 59 -6.43 -10.90 9.58
N LYS A 60 -5.19 -11.41 9.54
CA LYS A 60 -4.03 -10.79 10.19
C LYS A 60 -3.46 -9.64 9.37
N SER A 61 -3.67 -9.63 8.05
CA SER A 61 -3.21 -8.55 7.17
C SER A 61 -3.98 -7.25 7.36
N LEU A 62 -5.26 -7.33 7.82
CA LEU A 62 -6.10 -6.19 8.07
C LEU A 62 -5.66 -5.43 9.34
N PHE A 63 -5.41 -4.15 9.19
CA PHE A 63 -5.10 -3.28 10.32
C PHE A 63 -6.32 -3.09 11.22
N ARG A 64 -6.06 -2.94 12.52
CA ARG A 64 -7.09 -2.57 13.49
C ARG A 64 -7.70 -1.22 13.16
N ILE A 65 -9.00 -1.06 13.39
CA ILE A 65 -9.72 0.20 13.16
C ILE A 65 -9.38 1.28 14.19
N TYR A 66 -8.93 0.89 15.37
CA TYR A 66 -8.56 1.82 16.44
C TYR A 66 -7.33 2.64 16.08
N ARG A 67 -7.37 3.95 16.32
CA ARG A 67 -6.23 4.85 16.17
C ARG A 67 -5.40 4.90 17.46
N ASP A 68 -4.11 5.12 17.30
CA ASP A 68 -3.26 5.59 18.39
C ASP A 68 -3.30 7.13 18.40
N THR A 69 -4.04 7.68 19.36
CA THR A 69 -4.26 9.13 19.45
C THR A 69 -3.34 9.83 20.45
N ARG A 70 -2.39 9.11 21.07
CA ARG A 70 -1.52 9.66 22.13
C ARG A 70 -0.74 10.87 21.64
N PHE A 71 -0.17 10.80 20.47
CA PHE A 71 0.67 11.86 19.88
C PHE A 71 0.00 12.56 18.67
N SER A 72 -1.25 12.25 18.36
CA SER A 72 -2.00 12.85 17.25
C SER A 72 -2.73 14.10 17.69
N GLN A 73 -2.73 15.14 16.86
CA GLN A 73 -3.61 16.32 17.04
C GLN A 73 -5.07 15.95 16.83
N ASN A 74 -5.37 15.08 15.86
CA ASN A 74 -6.71 14.54 15.68
C ASN A 74 -6.97 13.45 16.74
N LYS A 75 -7.96 13.70 17.61
CA LYS A 75 -8.35 12.81 18.72
C LYS A 75 -9.48 11.84 18.38
N GLU A 76 -9.95 11.78 17.16
CA GLU A 76 -10.91 10.78 16.70
C GLU A 76 -10.39 9.37 16.98
N PRO A 77 -11.17 8.49 17.65
CA PRO A 77 -10.68 7.21 18.15
C PRO A 77 -10.54 6.13 17.07
N TYR A 78 -11.16 6.31 15.91
CA TYR A 78 -11.20 5.30 14.86
C TYR A 78 -10.61 5.80 13.53
N LYS A 79 -10.07 4.86 12.76
CA LYS A 79 -9.72 5.07 11.36
C LYS A 79 -11.01 5.03 10.54
N VAL A 80 -11.12 5.90 9.54
CA VAL A 80 -12.26 5.92 8.61
C VAL A 80 -11.95 5.13 7.33
N ASN A 81 -11.05 4.16 7.45
CA ASN A 81 -10.62 3.28 6.36
C ASN A 81 -10.33 1.87 6.88
N PHE A 82 -10.43 0.87 5.99
CA PHE A 82 -9.75 -0.41 6.14
C PHE A 82 -8.43 -0.40 5.37
N GLY A 83 -7.38 -0.90 5.99
CA GLY A 83 -6.08 -1.10 5.36
C GLY A 83 -5.66 -2.55 5.47
N ALA A 84 -5.08 -3.11 4.41
CA ALA A 84 -4.51 -4.45 4.40
C ALA A 84 -3.05 -4.42 3.92
N ASN A 85 -2.14 -5.00 4.71
CA ASN A 85 -0.76 -5.24 4.28
C ASN A 85 -0.67 -6.62 3.62
N LEU A 86 -0.34 -6.63 2.33
CA LEU A 86 -0.26 -7.82 1.48
C LEU A 86 1.19 -8.15 1.09
N GLY A 87 2.13 -7.88 1.98
CA GLY A 87 3.56 -8.12 1.76
C GLY A 87 4.25 -8.73 2.95
N ARG A 88 5.37 -9.38 2.68
CA ARG A 88 6.38 -9.79 3.66
C ARG A 88 7.69 -9.10 3.30
N GLY A 89 8.59 -8.95 4.27
CA GLY A 89 9.86 -8.24 4.05
C GLY A 89 9.73 -6.72 4.12
N ASN A 90 10.67 -6.00 3.50
CA ASN A 90 10.71 -4.55 3.53
C ASN A 90 9.79 -3.93 2.45
N ALA A 91 9.77 -4.51 1.23
CA ALA A 91 8.85 -4.13 0.17
C ALA A 91 7.65 -5.09 0.12
N GLY A 92 6.46 -4.54 -0.08
CA GLY A 92 5.22 -5.29 -0.15
C GLY A 92 4.14 -4.55 -0.92
N TYR A 93 2.90 -5.01 -0.76
CA TYR A 93 1.72 -4.38 -1.32
C TYR A 93 0.79 -3.92 -0.20
N TYR A 94 0.02 -2.90 -0.48
CA TYR A 94 -0.94 -2.33 0.45
C TYR A 94 -2.24 -1.98 -0.25
N LEU A 95 -3.36 -2.31 0.39
CA LEU A 95 -4.70 -1.93 -0.04
C LEU A 95 -5.32 -0.98 0.98
N HIS A 96 -5.79 0.17 0.51
CA HIS A 96 -6.50 1.17 1.31
C HIS A 96 -7.93 1.32 0.81
N ILE A 97 -8.90 1.06 1.67
CA ILE A 97 -10.33 1.20 1.37
C ILE A 97 -10.91 2.34 2.20
N GLN A 98 -11.22 3.43 1.53
CA GLN A 98 -11.87 4.61 2.10
C GLN A 98 -12.82 5.20 1.06
N PRO A 99 -14.07 5.47 1.37
CA PRO A 99 -15.03 6.00 0.40
C PRO A 99 -14.50 7.21 -0.35
N GLY A 100 -14.42 7.12 -1.69
CA GLY A 100 -13.92 8.17 -2.58
C GLY A 100 -12.41 8.46 -2.52
N LYS A 101 -11.65 7.74 -1.64
CA LYS A 101 -10.20 7.93 -1.45
C LYS A 101 -9.45 6.60 -1.34
N SER A 102 -10.02 5.54 -1.90
CA SER A 102 -9.35 4.24 -1.92
C SER A 102 -8.16 4.24 -2.87
N PHE A 103 -7.13 3.45 -2.53
CA PHE A 103 -5.97 3.27 -3.38
C PHE A 103 -5.32 1.90 -3.13
N LEU A 104 -4.54 1.46 -4.09
CA LEU A 104 -3.56 0.41 -3.91
C LEU A 104 -2.15 1.00 -4.02
N ALA A 105 -1.21 0.36 -3.32
CA ALA A 105 0.18 0.78 -3.35
C ALA A 105 1.10 -0.44 -3.32
N GLY A 106 2.35 -0.25 -3.77
CA GLY A 106 3.39 -1.25 -3.62
C GLY A 106 4.76 -0.64 -3.61
N GLY A 107 5.66 -1.27 -2.86
CA GLY A 107 7.02 -0.79 -2.62
C GLY A 107 7.39 -0.78 -1.15
N ILE A 108 8.24 0.15 -0.75
CA ILE A 108 8.72 0.34 0.63
C ILE A 108 8.26 1.68 1.19
N TYR A 109 7.54 1.63 2.30
CA TYR A 109 7.17 2.80 3.08
C TYR A 109 7.84 2.76 4.46
N MET A 110 8.56 3.83 4.85
CA MET A 110 9.25 3.97 6.14
C MET A 110 10.33 2.91 6.38
N LEU A 111 11.43 3.00 5.64
CA LEU A 111 12.61 2.18 5.88
C LEU A 111 13.55 2.84 6.91
N GLU A 112 14.17 2.03 7.75
CA GLU A 112 15.22 2.49 8.68
C GLU A 112 16.41 3.06 7.91
N ASN A 113 17.11 4.05 8.49
CA ASN A 113 18.14 4.84 7.78
C ASN A 113 19.27 3.99 7.19
N ASP A 114 19.72 2.94 7.90
CA ASP A 114 20.80 2.07 7.41
C ASP A 114 20.35 1.28 6.20
N LYS A 115 19.17 0.67 6.28
CA LYS A 115 18.55 -0.03 5.14
C LYS A 115 18.24 0.90 3.99
N LEU A 116 17.79 2.13 4.27
CA LEU A 116 17.54 3.13 3.24
C LEU A 116 18.83 3.49 2.49
N LYS A 117 19.97 3.56 3.19
CA LYS A 117 21.27 3.76 2.56
C LYS A 117 21.70 2.60 1.67
N GLU A 118 21.45 1.36 2.12
CA GLU A 118 21.73 0.16 1.31
C GLU A 118 20.85 0.11 0.06
N LEU A 119 19.57 0.39 0.20
CA LEU A 119 18.66 0.45 -0.95
C LEU A 119 19.08 1.52 -1.97
N ARG A 120 19.51 2.69 -1.50
CA ARG A 120 20.02 3.76 -2.38
C ARG A 120 21.28 3.33 -3.14
N LYS A 121 22.19 2.58 -2.52
CA LYS A 121 23.37 2.01 -3.19
C LYS A 121 22.95 1.03 -4.29
N GLU A 122 21.98 0.17 -3.99
CA GLU A 122 21.42 -0.76 -4.97
C GLU A 122 20.83 -0.04 -6.18
N ILE A 123 20.05 1.03 -5.95
CA ILE A 123 19.45 1.84 -7.02
C ILE A 123 20.52 2.55 -7.87
N SER A 124 21.54 3.12 -7.24
CA SER A 124 22.65 3.79 -7.93
C SER A 124 23.48 2.78 -8.77
N TYR A 125 23.80 1.63 -8.18
CA TYR A 125 24.60 0.58 -8.82
C TYR A 125 23.84 -0.11 -9.97
N ASN A 126 22.56 -0.42 -9.79
CA ASN A 126 21.71 -1.11 -10.76
C ASN A 126 20.71 -0.16 -11.45
N ALA A 127 21.17 1.06 -11.80
CA ALA A 127 20.36 2.14 -12.36
C ALA A 127 19.53 1.72 -13.59
N GLU A 128 20.13 1.00 -14.54
CA GLU A 128 19.43 0.55 -15.75
C GLU A 128 18.28 -0.42 -15.44
N ALA A 129 18.51 -1.37 -14.52
CA ALA A 129 17.48 -2.33 -14.12
C ALA A 129 16.31 -1.60 -13.43
N PHE A 130 16.61 -0.65 -12.54
CA PHE A 130 15.61 0.15 -11.86
C PHE A 130 14.79 1.01 -12.84
N GLN A 131 15.46 1.70 -13.77
CA GLN A 131 14.79 2.50 -14.80
C GLN A 131 13.93 1.63 -15.72
N LYS A 132 14.40 0.44 -16.11
CA LYS A 132 13.65 -0.51 -16.93
C LYS A 132 12.35 -0.95 -16.24
N ILE A 133 12.39 -1.17 -14.93
CA ILE A 133 11.19 -1.52 -14.13
C ILE A 133 10.19 -0.36 -14.17
N LEU A 134 10.61 0.86 -13.86
CA LEU A 134 9.73 2.03 -13.83
C LEU A 134 9.26 2.46 -15.22
N GLY A 135 10.04 2.15 -16.28
CA GLY A 135 9.71 2.41 -17.69
C GLY A 135 8.85 1.33 -18.33
N ALA A 136 8.65 0.17 -17.67
CA ALA A 136 7.89 -0.93 -18.25
C ALA A 136 6.44 -0.52 -18.57
N THR A 137 5.92 -0.92 -19.73
CA THR A 137 4.56 -0.58 -20.19
C THR A 137 3.48 -0.98 -19.15
N GLY A 138 3.65 -2.14 -18.51
CA GLY A 138 2.73 -2.61 -17.47
C GLY A 138 2.70 -1.67 -16.26
N PHE A 139 3.87 -1.20 -15.80
CA PHE A 139 3.97 -0.23 -14.70
C PHE A 139 3.36 1.12 -15.11
N ARG A 140 3.82 1.68 -16.24
CA ARG A 140 3.38 3.00 -16.73
C ARG A 140 1.89 3.09 -17.06
N ARG A 141 1.25 1.97 -17.32
CA ARG A 141 -0.21 1.90 -17.53
C ARG A 141 -1.01 2.29 -16.29
N TYR A 142 -0.49 2.01 -15.09
CA TYR A 142 -1.22 2.15 -13.84
C TYR A 142 -0.60 3.15 -12.86
N PHE A 143 0.68 3.46 -13.03
CA PHE A 143 1.43 4.32 -12.12
C PHE A 143 2.19 5.39 -12.89
N GLU A 144 2.12 6.62 -12.39
CA GLU A 144 2.87 7.75 -12.96
C GLU A 144 4.36 7.69 -12.59
N GLY A 145 4.66 7.10 -11.43
CA GLY A 145 6.00 6.98 -10.87
C GLY A 145 5.96 6.56 -9.40
N LEU A 146 7.04 6.85 -8.69
CA LEU A 146 7.10 6.71 -7.25
C LEU A 146 6.62 7.97 -6.55
N SER A 147 6.06 7.82 -5.34
CA SER A 147 5.65 8.94 -4.50
C SER A 147 6.85 9.84 -4.15
N GLU A 148 6.64 11.13 -4.22
CA GLU A 148 7.62 12.14 -3.80
C GLU A 148 7.35 12.66 -2.38
N GLU A 149 6.50 11.99 -1.61
CA GLU A 149 6.22 12.35 -0.23
C GLU A 149 7.51 12.41 0.58
N ASP A 150 7.71 13.48 1.33
CA ASP A 150 8.90 13.72 2.16
C ASP A 150 10.25 13.67 1.43
N LYS A 151 10.28 13.86 0.11
CA LYS A 151 11.50 13.87 -0.71
C LYS A 151 12.53 14.90 -0.17
N LEU A 152 13.79 14.48 -0.10
CA LEU A 152 14.89 15.34 0.31
C LEU A 152 15.17 16.44 -0.74
N LYS A 153 15.55 17.62 -0.29
CA LYS A 153 15.94 18.74 -1.18
C LYS A 153 17.29 18.51 -1.86
N ARG A 154 18.18 17.70 -1.24
CA ARG A 154 19.54 17.44 -1.73
C ARG A 154 19.80 15.94 -1.76
N VAL A 155 20.70 15.52 -2.65
CA VAL A 155 21.22 14.15 -2.67
C VAL A 155 21.87 13.84 -1.31
N PRO A 156 21.58 12.67 -0.72
CA PRO A 156 22.15 12.28 0.57
C PRO A 156 23.67 12.17 0.53
N LEU A 157 24.32 12.34 1.69
CA LEU A 157 25.75 12.13 1.83
C LEU A 157 26.17 10.72 1.41
N GLY A 158 27.28 10.61 0.69
CA GLY A 158 27.83 9.37 0.18
C GLY A 158 27.33 8.99 -1.23
N PHE A 159 26.60 9.90 -1.89
CA PHE A 159 26.20 9.77 -3.30
C PHE A 159 26.59 11.01 -4.08
N GLU A 160 26.95 10.84 -5.36
CA GLU A 160 27.33 11.94 -6.23
C GLU A 160 26.10 12.76 -6.66
N LYS A 161 26.29 14.06 -6.82
CA LYS A 161 25.19 14.97 -7.18
C LYS A 161 24.70 14.77 -8.62
N ASP A 162 25.58 14.28 -9.49
CA ASP A 162 25.37 13.97 -10.89
C ASP A 162 25.06 12.49 -11.17
N ASP A 163 24.80 11.71 -10.10
CA ASP A 163 24.33 10.34 -10.23
C ASP A 163 23.07 10.29 -11.13
N PRO A 164 23.00 9.43 -12.14
CA PRO A 164 21.81 9.29 -12.99
C PRO A 164 20.51 9.04 -12.22
N MET A 165 20.63 8.49 -11.01
CA MET A 165 19.50 8.20 -10.12
C MET A 165 19.31 9.28 -9.03
N ALA A 166 19.98 10.43 -9.09
CA ALA A 166 19.97 11.47 -8.06
C ALA A 166 18.56 11.82 -7.56
N GLU A 167 17.56 11.91 -8.45
CA GLU A 167 16.17 12.23 -8.08
C GLU A 167 15.52 11.12 -7.27
N TYR A 168 15.82 9.85 -7.56
CA TYR A 168 15.34 8.71 -6.77
C TYR A 168 16.10 8.55 -5.44
N LEU A 169 17.40 8.88 -5.40
CA LEU A 169 18.19 8.85 -4.18
C LEU A 169 17.70 9.85 -3.12
N LYS A 170 16.97 10.88 -3.53
CA LYS A 170 16.31 11.84 -2.62
C LYS A 170 15.05 11.29 -1.96
N LEU A 171 14.46 10.21 -2.49
CA LEU A 171 13.24 9.64 -1.93
C LEU A 171 13.51 9.04 -0.53
N LYS A 172 12.53 9.16 0.37
CA LYS A 172 12.50 8.48 1.67
C LYS A 172 11.62 7.22 1.61
N HIS A 173 10.65 7.21 0.70
CA HIS A 173 9.71 6.14 0.45
C HIS A 173 9.77 5.75 -1.03
N PHE A 174 9.83 4.46 -1.29
CA PHE A 174 9.88 3.92 -2.66
C PHE A 174 8.56 3.21 -2.95
N VAL A 175 7.51 3.98 -3.05
CA VAL A 175 6.12 3.49 -3.18
C VAL A 175 5.49 4.05 -4.45
N ALA A 176 4.93 3.17 -5.26
CA ALA A 176 4.02 3.54 -6.33
C ALA A 176 2.58 3.43 -5.82
N VAL A 177 1.75 4.42 -6.13
CA VAL A 177 0.36 4.52 -5.66
C VAL A 177 -0.58 4.69 -6.85
N ARG A 178 -1.71 3.97 -6.82
CA ARG A 178 -2.80 4.11 -7.80
C ARG A 178 -4.12 4.32 -7.06
N PRO A 179 -4.82 5.44 -7.27
CA PRO A 179 -6.19 5.61 -6.81
C PRO A 179 -7.13 4.54 -7.38
N VAL A 180 -8.10 4.11 -6.58
CA VAL A 180 -9.12 3.14 -6.96
C VAL A 180 -10.50 3.74 -6.71
N ALA A 181 -11.33 3.83 -7.74
CA ALA A 181 -12.68 4.34 -7.60
C ALA A 181 -13.57 3.33 -6.86
N ASP A 182 -14.56 3.82 -6.10
CA ASP A 182 -15.52 2.97 -5.39
C ASP A 182 -16.18 1.93 -6.32
N LYS A 183 -16.51 2.31 -7.56
CA LYS A 183 -17.08 1.41 -8.57
C LYS A 183 -16.18 0.24 -8.94
N GLU A 184 -14.85 0.42 -8.94
CA GLU A 184 -13.89 -0.64 -9.21
C GLU A 184 -13.90 -1.69 -8.08
N LEU A 185 -14.00 -1.22 -6.82
CA LEU A 185 -14.06 -2.08 -5.64
C LEU A 185 -15.37 -2.89 -5.56
N LEU A 186 -16.47 -2.32 -6.06
CA LEU A 186 -17.80 -2.94 -6.07
C LEU A 186 -18.02 -3.86 -7.27
N ALA A 187 -17.12 -3.87 -8.25
CA ALA A 187 -17.20 -4.78 -9.39
C ALA A 187 -17.10 -6.24 -8.95
N LYS A 188 -17.81 -7.11 -9.64
CA LYS A 188 -17.88 -8.56 -9.32
C LYS A 188 -16.49 -9.22 -9.39
N ASP A 189 -15.65 -8.77 -10.30
CA ASP A 189 -14.30 -9.25 -10.58
C ASP A 189 -13.20 -8.31 -10.02
N ALA A 190 -13.56 -7.48 -9.01
CA ALA A 190 -12.62 -6.55 -8.39
C ALA A 190 -11.32 -7.22 -7.90
N PRO A 191 -11.32 -8.40 -7.23
CA PRO A 191 -10.09 -9.06 -6.82
C PRO A 191 -9.16 -9.36 -7.99
N GLN A 192 -9.70 -9.85 -9.13
CA GLN A 192 -8.95 -10.16 -10.34
C GLN A 192 -8.35 -8.89 -10.96
N GLN A 193 -9.15 -7.83 -11.07
CA GLN A 193 -8.70 -6.56 -11.63
C GLN A 193 -7.58 -5.93 -10.79
N LEU A 194 -7.73 -5.90 -9.46
CA LEU A 194 -6.71 -5.38 -8.55
C LEU A 194 -5.44 -6.24 -8.55
N ALA A 195 -5.56 -7.56 -8.58
CA ALA A 195 -4.43 -8.47 -8.69
C ALA A 195 -3.63 -8.23 -9.98
N ALA A 196 -4.30 -7.98 -11.11
CA ALA A 196 -3.64 -7.64 -12.38
C ALA A 196 -2.82 -6.36 -12.27
N VAL A 197 -3.27 -5.36 -11.51
CA VAL A 197 -2.50 -4.15 -11.22
C VAL A 197 -1.29 -4.47 -10.33
N TYR A 198 -1.49 -5.21 -9.23
CA TYR A 198 -0.40 -5.60 -8.33
C TYR A 198 0.68 -6.43 -9.04
N LYS A 199 0.31 -7.27 -10.02
CA LYS A 199 1.25 -8.02 -10.84
C LYS A 199 2.29 -7.13 -11.51
N THR A 200 1.91 -5.91 -11.91
CA THR A 200 2.84 -4.96 -12.54
C THR A 200 3.82 -4.33 -11.56
N LEU A 201 3.54 -4.38 -10.25
CA LEU A 201 4.43 -3.93 -9.17
C LEU A 201 5.42 -5.01 -8.70
N LYS A 202 5.22 -6.28 -9.09
CA LYS A 202 6.09 -7.36 -8.62
C LYS A 202 7.57 -7.15 -8.96
N PRO A 203 7.95 -6.74 -10.18
CA PRO A 203 9.36 -6.47 -10.48
C PRO A 203 9.95 -5.37 -9.57
N LEU A 204 9.17 -4.33 -9.25
CA LEU A 204 9.59 -3.28 -8.31
C LEU A 204 9.76 -3.84 -6.90
N LYS A 205 8.77 -4.60 -6.39
CA LYS A 205 8.86 -5.26 -5.07
C LYS A 205 10.10 -6.13 -4.96
N ASP A 206 10.38 -6.95 -5.98
CA ASP A 206 11.52 -7.87 -5.99
C ASP A 206 12.84 -7.09 -5.97
N PHE A 207 12.98 -6.07 -6.82
CA PHE A 207 14.15 -5.20 -6.85
C PHE A 207 14.41 -4.52 -5.49
N LEU A 208 13.35 -3.96 -4.90
CA LEU A 208 13.48 -3.25 -3.62
C LEU A 208 13.78 -4.18 -2.43
N ASN A 209 13.47 -5.47 -2.51
CA ASN A 209 13.83 -6.45 -1.46
C ASN A 209 15.22 -7.05 -1.68
N ALA A 210 15.77 -7.03 -2.90
CA ALA A 210 17.04 -7.70 -3.23
C ALA A 210 18.21 -7.36 -2.29
N PRO A 211 18.41 -6.09 -1.85
CA PRO A 211 19.51 -5.74 -0.94
C PRO A 211 19.40 -6.38 0.45
N PHE A 212 18.25 -6.99 0.79
CA PHE A 212 17.94 -7.47 2.14
C PHE A 212 17.76 -9.00 2.21
N LEU A 213 18.02 -9.70 1.10
CA LEU A 213 18.02 -11.16 1.01
C LEU A 213 19.42 -11.69 1.25
#